data_42dab0d6aea25c2144d8ce6082466725
#
_entry.id   42dab0d6aea25c2144d8ce6082466725
#
_cell.length_a   1.000
_cell.length_b   1.000
_cell.length_c   1.000
_cell.angle_alpha   90.00
_cell.angle_beta   90.00
_cell.angle_gamma   90.00
#
_symmetry.space_group_name_H-M   'P 1'
#
loop_
_entity.id
_entity.type
_entity.pdbx_description
1 polymer ?
#
loop_
_entity_poly.entity_id
_entity_poly.type
_entity_poly.pdbx_seq_one_letter_code
_entity_poly.pdbx_strand_id
1 'polypeptide(L)' 'MNAAEKGERYARVFRKAGVFLAKGEISRAVEALNDGKKIAEREGDSKMAERFAAGIAAVTKPPKPEQ' A
#
# COMPACT_ATOMS: atom_id res chain seq x y z
N MET A 1 -8.10 -17.56 4.98
CA MET A 1 -7.25 -17.30 3.82
C MET A 1 -5.89 -17.93 4.04
N ASN A 2 -5.42 -18.75 3.11
CA ASN A 2 -4.11 -19.38 3.29
C ASN A 2 -2.99 -18.42 2.86
N ALA A 3 -1.73 -18.81 3.11
CA ALA A 3 -0.60 -17.94 2.87
C ALA A 3 -0.47 -17.50 1.40
N ALA A 4 -0.75 -18.43 0.47
CA ALA A 4 -0.64 -18.12 -0.95
C ALA A 4 -1.69 -17.10 -1.37
N GLU A 5 -2.92 -17.29 -0.91
CA GLU A 5 -4.01 -16.35 -1.22
C GLU A 5 -3.74 -14.97 -0.64
N LYS A 6 -3.21 -14.95 0.58
CA LYS A 6 -2.90 -13.70 1.24
C LYS A 6 -1.81 -12.93 0.49
N GLY A 7 -0.73 -13.64 0.14
CA GLY A 7 0.35 -13.01 -0.61
C GLY A 7 -0.10 -12.48 -1.96
N GLU A 8 -0.96 -13.23 -2.66
CA GLU A 8 -1.48 -12.79 -3.95
C GLU A 8 -2.35 -11.55 -3.80
N ARG A 9 -3.17 -11.51 -2.75
CA ARG A 9 -4.01 -10.35 -2.49
C ARG A 9 -3.18 -9.10 -2.23
N TYR A 10 -2.12 -9.24 -1.43
CA TYR A 10 -1.24 -8.11 -1.16
C TYR A 10 -0.54 -7.64 -2.43
N ALA A 11 -0.06 -8.58 -3.24
CA ALA A 11 0.60 -8.23 -4.49
C ALA A 11 -0.34 -7.47 -5.43
N ARG A 12 -1.60 -7.89 -5.46
CA ARG A 12 -2.62 -7.23 -6.29
C ARG A 12 -2.83 -5.79 -5.84
N VAL A 13 -2.87 -5.58 -4.53
CA VAL A 13 -3.03 -4.22 -3.99
C VAL A 13 -1.86 -3.33 -4.42
N PHE A 14 -0.63 -3.85 -4.29
CA PHE A 14 0.55 -3.07 -4.69
C PHE A 14 0.54 -2.76 -6.18
N ARG A 15 0.15 -3.72 -7.02
CA ARG A 15 0.07 -3.46 -8.46
C ARG A 15 -0.96 -2.40 -8.77
N LYS A 16 -2.11 -2.47 -8.13
CA LYS A 16 -3.18 -1.50 -8.33
C LYS A 16 -2.70 -0.10 -7.93
N ALA A 17 -2.05 0.00 -6.78
CA ALA A 17 -1.50 1.27 -6.33
C ALA A 17 -0.48 1.81 -7.33
N GLY A 18 0.38 0.93 -7.85
CA GLY A 18 1.37 1.33 -8.85
C GLY A 18 0.74 1.87 -10.12
N VAL A 19 -0.35 1.27 -10.57
CA VAL A 19 -1.07 1.75 -11.75
C VAL A 19 -1.62 3.15 -11.50
N PHE A 20 -2.23 3.37 -10.33
CA PHE A 20 -2.74 4.70 -9.99
C PHE A 20 -1.64 5.73 -9.94
N LEU A 21 -0.49 5.36 -9.36
CA LEU A 21 0.66 6.27 -9.29
C LEU A 21 1.16 6.64 -10.67
N ALA A 22 1.23 5.66 -11.56
CA ALA A 22 1.68 5.91 -12.93
C ALA A 22 0.76 6.88 -13.66
N LYS A 23 -0.51 6.90 -13.28
CA LYS A 23 -1.49 7.82 -13.86
C LYS A 23 -1.54 9.17 -13.13
N GLY A 24 -0.78 9.33 -12.08
CA GLY A 24 -0.81 10.54 -11.27
C GLY A 24 -2.01 10.60 -10.33
N GLU A 25 -2.70 9.48 -10.12
CA GLU A 25 -3.88 9.44 -9.24
C GLU A 25 -3.45 9.06 -7.84
N ILE A 26 -2.87 10.02 -7.15
CA ILE A 26 -2.24 9.80 -5.85
C ILE A 26 -3.26 9.38 -4.79
N SER A 27 -4.40 10.07 -4.73
CA SER A 27 -5.42 9.74 -3.74
C SER A 27 -5.91 8.32 -3.85
N ARG A 28 -6.09 7.85 -5.10
CA ARG A 28 -6.55 6.48 -5.33
C ARG A 28 -5.48 5.47 -4.95
N ALA A 29 -4.21 5.80 -5.20
CA ALA A 29 -3.12 4.93 -4.79
C ALA A 29 -3.09 4.80 -3.27
N VAL A 30 -3.26 5.90 -2.55
CA VAL A 30 -3.29 5.89 -1.09
C VAL A 30 -4.48 5.06 -0.59
N GLU A 31 -5.64 5.21 -1.20
CA GLU A 31 -6.80 4.41 -0.82
C GLU A 31 -6.54 2.91 -0.98
N ALA A 32 -5.92 2.53 -2.11
CA ALA A 32 -5.61 1.13 -2.35
C ALA A 32 -4.66 0.60 -1.30
N LEU A 33 -3.59 1.36 -1.00
CA LEU A 33 -2.62 0.95 0.03
C LEU A 33 -3.27 0.87 1.41
N ASN A 34 -4.15 1.80 1.71
CA ASN A 34 -4.84 1.80 2.99
C ASN A 34 -5.76 0.58 3.14
N ASP A 35 -6.41 0.20 2.05
CA ASP A 35 -7.24 -1.02 2.06
C ASP A 35 -6.37 -2.25 2.34
N GLY A 36 -5.20 -2.31 1.71
CA GLY A 36 -4.26 -3.40 1.96
C GLY A 36 -3.79 -3.42 3.41
N LYS A 37 -3.52 -2.25 3.97
CA LYS A 37 -3.11 -2.13 5.37
C LYS A 37 -4.19 -2.68 6.30
N LYS A 38 -5.46 -2.33 6.04
CA LYS A 38 -6.57 -2.81 6.85
C LYS A 38 -6.69 -4.33 6.77
N ILE A 39 -6.50 -4.89 5.60
CA ILE A 39 -6.53 -6.34 5.44
C ILE A 39 -5.41 -6.97 6.26
N ALA A 40 -4.20 -6.42 6.17
CA ALA A 40 -3.06 -6.95 6.92
C ALA A 40 -3.29 -6.88 8.42
N GLU A 41 -3.84 -5.77 8.89
CA GLU A 41 -4.15 -5.61 10.31
C GLU A 41 -5.18 -6.63 10.77
N ARG A 42 -6.20 -6.85 9.96
CA ARG A 42 -7.25 -7.81 10.28
C ARG A 42 -6.69 -9.23 10.35
N GLU A 43 -5.73 -9.53 9.49
CA GLU A 43 -5.09 -10.85 9.46
C GLU A 43 -3.99 -11.01 10.52
N GLY A 44 -3.69 -9.96 11.26
CA GLY A 44 -2.61 -10.00 12.23
C GLY A 44 -1.23 -9.99 11.60
N ASP A 45 -1.12 -9.51 10.37
CA ASP A 45 0.13 -9.49 9.61
C ASP A 45 0.81 -8.13 9.78
N SER A 46 1.50 -7.97 10.89
CA SER A 46 2.09 -6.68 11.23
C SER A 46 3.17 -6.25 10.24
N LYS A 47 3.92 -7.18 9.69
CA LYS A 47 4.96 -6.84 8.71
C LYS A 47 4.35 -6.23 7.46
N MET A 48 3.28 -6.83 6.96
CA MET A 48 2.61 -6.29 5.78
C MET A 48 1.91 -4.97 6.09
N ALA A 49 1.31 -4.86 7.28
CA ALA A 49 0.71 -3.59 7.67
C ALA A 49 1.74 -2.48 7.68
N GLU A 50 2.95 -2.77 8.17
CA GLU A 50 4.04 -1.79 8.15
C GLU A 50 4.47 -1.43 6.73
N ARG A 51 4.51 -2.42 5.85
CA ARG A 51 4.87 -2.16 4.45
C ARG A 51 3.86 -1.26 3.77
N PHE A 52 2.58 -1.51 4.00
CA PHE A 52 1.54 -0.64 3.44
C PHE A 52 1.62 0.76 4.02
N ALA A 53 1.86 0.87 5.33
CA ALA A 53 2.02 2.17 5.97
C ALA A 53 3.22 2.93 5.39
N ALA A 54 4.33 2.23 5.17
CA ALA A 54 5.52 2.83 4.56
C ALA A 54 5.24 3.29 3.14
N GLY A 55 4.46 2.51 2.39
CA GLY A 55 4.06 2.89 1.05
C GLY A 55 3.21 4.14 1.03
N ILE A 56 2.25 4.23 1.95
CA ILE A 56 1.41 5.41 2.08
C ILE A 56 2.27 6.63 2.41
N ALA A 57 3.19 6.48 3.37
CA ALA A 57 4.06 7.59 3.76
C ALA A 57 4.93 8.06 2.61
N ALA A 58 5.45 7.12 1.81
CA ALA A 58 6.30 7.46 0.68
C ALA A 58 5.53 8.24 -0.38
N VAL A 59 4.26 7.86 -0.61
CA VAL A 59 3.43 8.49 -1.63
C VAL A 59 2.94 9.86 -1.19
N THR A 60 2.63 10.01 0.10
CA THR A 60 2.05 11.25 0.62
C THR A 60 3.08 12.21 1.19
N LYS A 61 4.32 11.75 1.31
CA LYS A 61 5.38 12.58 1.87
C LYS A 61 5.63 13.78 0.94
N PRO A 62 5.63 14.99 1.48
CA PRO A 62 5.93 16.15 0.64
C PRO A 62 7.39 16.11 0.17
N PRO A 63 7.69 16.74 -0.97
CA PRO A 63 9.07 16.80 -1.45
C PRO A 63 9.96 17.40 -0.39
N LYS A 64 11.14 16.82 -0.23
CA LYS A 64 12.09 17.36 0.72
C LYS A 64 12.60 18.70 0.22
N PRO A 65 12.68 19.70 1.08
CA PRO A 65 13.27 20.96 0.66
C PRO A 65 14.75 20.75 0.32
N GLU A 66 15.22 21.52 -0.62
CA GLU A 66 16.62 21.46 -1.00
C GLU A 66 17.47 21.95 0.17
N GLN A 67 18.56 21.27 0.38
CA GLN A 67 19.48 21.60 1.43
C GLN A 67 20.45 22.70 1.01
#